data_c6d5a3985295ba7ad060c4c8659400fb
#
_entry.id   c6d5a3985295ba7ad060c4c8659400fb
#
_cell.length_a   1.000
_cell.length_b   1.000
_cell.length_c   1.000
_cell.angle_alpha   90.00
_cell.angle_beta   90.00
_cell.angle_gamma   90.00
#
_symmetry.space_group_name_H-M   'P 1'
#
loop_
_entity.id
_entity.type
_entity.pdbx_description
1 polymer ?
#
loop_
_entity_poly.entity_id
_entity_poly.type
_entity_poly.pdbx_seq_one_letter_code
_entity_poly.pdbx_strand_id
1 'polypeptide(L)'
;LNIAERRLPQDGRIMIRVQGKELDLRVSTVPTAHGESVVMRLLDRETVVFDFHKLGFTDEFLPQFEHVLQQPHGILLVTGPTGSGKTTTLYTALSKLNTSDVKIITVEDPIEYQIEGINQIQAKPQIGLDFAHALRSIVRQDPDIIMIGEMRDLETCKIAIQSALTGHLV
;
A
#
# COMPACT_ATOMS: atom_id res chain seq x y z
N LEU A 1 19.16 9.20 -5.43
CA LEU A 1 19.52 9.96 -6.64
C LEU A 1 21.03 10.19 -6.69
N ASN A 2 21.60 10.00 -7.86
CA ASN A 2 23.01 10.33 -8.14
C ASN A 2 23.06 11.67 -8.86
N ILE A 3 23.52 12.71 -8.18
CA ILE A 3 23.59 14.09 -8.73
C ILE A 3 24.54 14.20 -9.94
N ALA A 4 25.53 13.32 -10.03
CA ALA A 4 26.50 13.31 -11.12
C ALA A 4 25.95 12.63 -12.40
N GLU A 5 24.96 11.76 -12.29
CA GLU A 5 24.33 11.09 -13.43
C GLU A 5 23.13 11.90 -13.93
N ARG A 6 23.24 12.42 -15.17
CA ARG A 6 22.22 13.26 -15.80
C ARG A 6 21.66 12.68 -17.10
N ARG A 7 22.12 11.50 -17.50
CA ARG A 7 21.77 10.87 -18.78
C ARG A 7 20.64 9.88 -18.65
N LEU A 8 20.32 9.44 -17.43
CA LEU A 8 19.32 8.42 -17.16
C LEU A 8 18.22 8.96 -16.25
N PRO A 9 16.97 8.55 -16.46
CA PRO A 9 15.90 8.81 -15.50
C PRO A 9 16.27 8.27 -14.12
N GLN A 10 15.93 9.01 -13.08
CA GLN A 10 16.19 8.59 -11.70
C GLN A 10 14.98 8.90 -10.84
N ASP A 11 14.68 7.96 -9.93
CA ASP A 11 13.68 8.14 -8.88
C ASP A 11 14.36 8.09 -7.51
N GLY A 12 13.88 8.92 -6.61
CA GLY A 12 14.40 8.97 -5.25
C GLY A 12 13.39 9.46 -4.25
N ARG A 13 13.69 9.23 -2.98
CA ARG A 13 12.86 9.63 -1.85
C ARG A 13 13.72 10.37 -0.84
N ILE A 14 13.19 11.47 -0.31
CA ILE A 14 13.84 12.31 0.68
C ILE A 14 12.87 12.49 1.84
N MET A 15 13.31 12.14 3.04
CA MET A 15 12.58 12.43 4.28
C MET A 15 13.16 13.70 4.86
N ILE A 16 12.34 14.73 5.03
CA ILE A 16 12.76 16.01 5.63
C ILE A 16 11.82 16.37 6.78
N ARG A 17 12.35 17.06 7.76
CA ARG A 17 11.56 17.63 8.86
C ARG A 17 11.53 19.15 8.73
N VAL A 18 10.34 19.71 8.53
CA VAL A 18 10.12 21.15 8.39
C VAL A 18 9.13 21.61 9.45
N GLN A 19 9.52 22.54 10.30
CA GLN A 19 8.66 23.06 11.39
C GLN A 19 8.05 21.96 12.30
N GLY A 20 8.83 20.91 12.57
CA GLY A 20 8.39 19.78 13.39
C GLY A 20 7.62 18.69 12.62
N LYS A 21 7.23 18.93 11.37
CA LYS A 21 6.48 18.00 10.52
C LYS A 21 7.43 17.15 9.67
N GLU A 22 7.16 15.84 9.60
CA GLU A 22 7.86 14.95 8.68
C GLU A 22 7.20 14.95 7.32
N LEU A 23 7.95 15.40 6.32
CA LEU A 23 7.52 15.45 4.93
C LEU A 23 8.30 14.40 4.13
N ASP A 24 7.58 13.65 3.31
CA ASP A 24 8.12 12.68 2.38
C ASP A 24 8.12 13.28 0.98
N LEU A 25 9.28 13.60 0.44
CA LEU A 25 9.43 14.06 -0.93
C LEU A 25 9.78 12.88 -1.83
N ARG A 26 8.96 12.66 -2.84
CA ARG A 26 9.30 11.78 -3.97
C ARG A 26 9.79 12.65 -5.11
N VAL A 27 11.00 12.36 -5.58
CA VAL A 27 11.67 13.11 -6.64
C VAL A 27 11.89 12.19 -7.83
N SER A 28 11.42 12.60 -8.99
CA SER A 28 11.69 11.93 -10.26
C SER A 28 12.40 12.90 -11.19
N THR A 29 13.50 12.46 -11.80
CA THR A 29 14.26 13.24 -12.80
C THR A 29 14.29 12.53 -14.13
N VAL A 30 14.11 13.27 -15.21
CA VAL A 30 14.17 12.74 -16.58
C VAL A 30 15.03 13.68 -17.42
N PRO A 31 16.05 13.16 -18.14
CA PRO A 31 16.83 13.97 -19.08
C PRO A 31 15.95 14.42 -20.25
N THR A 32 16.05 15.70 -20.59
CA THR A 32 15.36 16.28 -21.74
C THR A 32 16.35 17.05 -22.63
N ALA A 33 15.90 17.46 -23.81
CA ALA A 33 16.74 18.22 -24.76
C ALA A 33 17.29 19.55 -24.18
N HIS A 34 16.63 20.13 -23.18
CA HIS A 34 16.98 21.42 -22.57
C HIS A 34 17.49 21.30 -21.12
N GLY A 35 17.87 20.10 -20.69
CA GLY A 35 18.31 19.81 -19.33
C GLY A 35 17.44 18.74 -18.64
N GLU A 36 17.54 18.64 -17.32
CA GLU A 36 16.73 17.68 -16.57
C GLU A 36 15.38 18.28 -16.20
N SER A 37 14.31 17.53 -16.47
CA SER A 37 12.99 17.79 -15.88
C SER A 37 12.92 17.12 -14.51
N VAL A 38 12.49 17.87 -13.50
CA VAL A 38 12.39 17.38 -12.12
C VAL A 38 10.94 17.50 -11.65
N VAL A 39 10.37 16.40 -11.21
CA VAL A 39 9.06 16.37 -10.58
C VAL A 39 9.24 16.00 -9.12
N MET A 40 8.71 16.84 -8.24
CA MET A 40 8.70 16.59 -6.80
C MET A 40 7.27 16.46 -6.30
N ARG A 41 6.95 15.33 -5.65
CA ARG A 41 5.69 15.13 -4.94
C ARG A 41 5.94 15.24 -3.46
N LEU A 42 5.24 16.18 -2.83
CA LEU A 42 5.24 16.34 -1.39
C LEU A 42 4.11 15.47 -0.82
N LEU A 43 4.43 14.56 0.06
CA LEU A 43 3.47 13.78 0.83
C LEU A 43 3.53 14.24 2.28
N ASP A 44 2.46 14.90 2.72
CA ASP A 44 2.27 15.22 4.13
C ASP A 44 1.83 13.94 4.86
N ARG A 45 2.64 13.48 5.81
CA ARG A 45 2.35 12.29 6.62
C ARG A 45 1.52 12.59 7.86
N GLU A 46 1.27 13.86 8.13
CA GLU A 46 0.49 14.23 9.29
C GLU A 46 -1.00 13.93 9.08
N THR A 47 -1.52 13.14 9.99
CA THR A 47 -2.95 12.96 10.29
C THR A 47 -3.87 12.53 9.15
N VAL A 48 -3.57 11.40 8.52
CA VAL A 48 -4.69 10.66 7.91
C VAL A 48 -5.50 10.05 9.06
N VAL A 49 -6.67 10.59 9.29
CA VAL A 49 -7.64 9.98 10.20
C VAL A 49 -8.28 8.82 9.43
N PHE A 50 -7.95 7.60 9.83
CA PHE A 50 -8.56 6.39 9.28
C PHE A 50 -9.98 6.24 9.84
N ASP A 51 -10.96 6.79 9.13
CA ASP A 51 -12.36 6.82 9.54
C ASP A 51 -13.26 6.62 8.30
N PHE A 52 -14.11 5.60 8.33
CA PHE A 52 -15.01 5.26 7.24
C PHE A 52 -16.05 6.34 6.96
N HIS A 53 -16.55 7.03 7.99
CA HIS A 53 -17.52 8.14 7.77
C HIS A 53 -16.89 9.31 7.02
N LYS A 54 -15.61 9.62 7.30
CA LYS A 54 -14.87 10.64 6.55
C LYS A 54 -14.61 10.25 5.09
N LEU A 55 -14.63 8.94 4.79
CA LEU A 55 -14.56 8.42 3.44
C LEU A 55 -15.93 8.39 2.73
N GLY A 56 -17.00 8.76 3.41
CA GLY A 56 -18.35 8.81 2.86
C GLY A 56 -19.17 7.53 3.06
N PHE A 57 -18.72 6.61 3.91
CA PHE A 57 -19.53 5.45 4.29
C PHE A 57 -20.71 5.91 5.15
N THR A 58 -21.92 5.53 4.74
CA THR A 58 -23.16 5.83 5.48
C THR A 58 -23.37 4.86 6.62
N ASP A 59 -24.14 5.29 7.64
CA ASP A 59 -24.52 4.43 8.79
C ASP A 59 -25.26 3.16 8.37
N GLU A 60 -25.94 3.20 7.23
CA GLU A 60 -26.66 2.05 6.67
C GLU A 60 -25.70 1.05 6.00
N PHE A 61 -24.68 1.53 5.30
CA PHE A 61 -23.75 0.68 4.54
C PHE A 61 -22.61 0.14 5.40
N LEU A 62 -22.11 0.93 6.35
CA LEU A 62 -20.93 0.60 7.16
C LEU A 62 -21.05 -0.74 7.88
N PRO A 63 -22.18 -1.10 8.55
CA PRO A 63 -22.30 -2.39 9.20
C PRO A 63 -22.20 -3.59 8.25
N GLN A 64 -22.68 -3.44 7.02
CA GLN A 64 -22.59 -4.49 6.00
C GLN A 64 -21.13 -4.67 5.54
N PHE A 65 -20.43 -3.58 5.34
CA PHE A 65 -19.01 -3.60 4.98
C PHE A 65 -18.15 -4.21 6.11
N GLU A 66 -18.40 -3.82 7.36
CA GLU A 66 -17.72 -4.36 8.53
C GLU A 66 -17.97 -5.86 8.70
N HIS A 67 -19.18 -6.31 8.42
CA HIS A 67 -19.50 -7.75 8.43
C HIS A 67 -18.66 -8.52 7.41
N VAL A 68 -18.44 -7.95 6.22
CA VAL A 68 -17.56 -8.56 5.20
C VAL A 68 -16.10 -8.56 5.64
N LEU A 69 -15.62 -7.48 6.27
CA LEU A 69 -14.26 -7.40 6.80
C LEU A 69 -13.96 -8.40 7.92
N GLN A 70 -14.98 -8.83 8.65
CA GLN A 70 -14.85 -9.80 9.75
C GLN A 70 -14.90 -11.26 9.30
N GLN A 71 -15.05 -11.51 7.99
CA GLN A 71 -15.02 -12.90 7.50
C GLN A 71 -13.62 -13.49 7.68
N PRO A 72 -13.53 -14.77 8.11
CA PRO A 72 -12.25 -15.40 8.41
C PRO A 72 -11.37 -15.63 7.16
N HIS A 73 -11.96 -15.66 5.99
CA HIS A 73 -11.27 -15.86 4.71
C HIS A 73 -12.11 -15.31 3.56
N GLY A 74 -11.46 -15.08 2.44
CA GLY A 74 -12.11 -14.54 1.25
C GLY A 74 -11.27 -13.46 0.60
N ILE A 75 -11.81 -12.83 -0.44
CA ILE A 75 -11.14 -11.74 -1.14
C ILE A 75 -12.06 -10.52 -1.20
N LEU A 76 -11.53 -9.36 -0.80
CA LEU A 76 -12.19 -8.07 -0.91
C LEU A 76 -11.43 -7.21 -1.90
N LEU A 77 -12.10 -6.80 -2.99
CA LEU A 77 -11.49 -5.95 -4.01
C LEU A 77 -11.94 -4.50 -3.85
N VAL A 78 -10.96 -3.59 -3.77
CA VAL A 78 -11.19 -2.15 -3.77
C VAL A 78 -10.71 -1.58 -5.10
N THR A 79 -11.64 -1.10 -5.92
CA THR A 79 -11.35 -0.61 -7.27
C THR A 79 -11.76 0.85 -7.44
N GLY A 80 -11.21 1.52 -8.43
CA GLY A 80 -11.55 2.92 -8.74
C GLY A 80 -10.37 3.68 -9.35
N PRO A 81 -10.59 4.91 -9.84
CA PRO A 81 -9.53 5.75 -10.40
C PRO A 81 -8.55 6.25 -9.33
N THR A 82 -7.45 6.85 -9.77
CA THR A 82 -6.51 7.53 -8.87
C THR A 82 -7.21 8.65 -8.11
N GLY A 83 -6.95 8.76 -6.80
CA GLY A 83 -7.57 9.78 -5.94
C GLY A 83 -8.98 9.42 -5.43
N SER A 84 -9.54 8.23 -5.76
CA SER A 84 -10.87 7.81 -5.29
C SER A 84 -10.92 7.33 -3.84
N GLY A 85 -9.79 7.33 -3.12
CA GLY A 85 -9.72 6.88 -1.72
C GLY A 85 -9.43 5.40 -1.52
N LYS A 86 -9.06 4.62 -2.56
CA LYS A 86 -8.74 3.18 -2.44
C LYS A 86 -7.76 2.89 -1.30
N THR A 87 -6.61 3.53 -1.33
CA THR A 87 -5.55 3.36 -0.32
C THR A 87 -6.06 3.71 1.07
N THR A 88 -6.76 4.84 1.21
CA THR A 88 -7.30 5.28 2.49
C THR A 88 -8.34 4.30 3.02
N THR A 89 -9.20 3.75 2.16
CA THR A 89 -10.19 2.71 2.52
C THR A 89 -9.50 1.44 3.02
N LEU A 90 -8.47 0.96 2.30
CA LEU A 90 -7.69 -0.22 2.71
C LEU A 90 -6.99 0.01 4.06
N TYR A 91 -6.34 1.15 4.24
CA TYR A 91 -5.66 1.47 5.50
C TYR A 91 -6.64 1.64 6.67
N THR A 92 -7.83 2.19 6.42
CA THR A 92 -8.89 2.28 7.44
C THR A 92 -9.37 0.87 7.84
N ALA A 93 -9.57 -0.01 6.86
CA ALA A 93 -9.93 -1.40 7.12
C ALA A 93 -8.83 -2.13 7.91
N LEU A 94 -7.58 -2.02 7.50
CA LEU A 94 -6.45 -2.63 8.20
C LEU A 94 -6.30 -2.12 9.62
N SER A 95 -6.43 -0.81 9.85
CA SER A 95 -6.37 -0.22 11.18
C SER A 95 -7.46 -0.74 12.10
N LYS A 96 -8.66 -1.01 11.56
CA LYS A 96 -9.78 -1.58 12.31
C LYS A 96 -9.58 -3.06 12.64
N LEU A 97 -8.98 -3.83 11.73
CA LEU A 97 -8.71 -5.26 11.89
C LEU A 97 -7.44 -5.55 12.69
N ASN A 98 -6.59 -4.55 12.90
CA ASN A 98 -5.29 -4.70 13.55
C ASN A 98 -5.45 -4.85 15.06
N THR A 99 -5.48 -6.08 15.52
CA THR A 99 -5.51 -6.46 16.94
C THR A 99 -4.30 -7.30 17.28
N SER A 100 -4.04 -7.53 18.58
CA SER A 100 -2.91 -8.37 19.03
C SER A 100 -2.98 -9.83 18.56
N ASP A 101 -4.17 -10.29 18.20
CA ASP A 101 -4.44 -11.69 17.89
C ASP A 101 -4.48 -11.97 16.38
N VAL A 102 -4.31 -10.91 15.57
CA VAL A 102 -4.41 -10.99 14.11
C VAL A 102 -3.09 -10.60 13.46
N LYS A 103 -2.52 -11.48 12.67
CA LYS A 103 -1.30 -11.21 11.91
C LYS A 103 -1.61 -10.66 10.53
N ILE A 104 -1.33 -9.39 10.34
CA ILE A 104 -1.53 -8.68 9.08
C ILE A 104 -0.19 -8.49 8.36
N ILE A 105 -0.12 -8.89 7.10
CA ILE A 105 1.04 -8.65 6.25
C ILE A 105 0.59 -7.96 4.96
N THR A 106 1.29 -6.91 4.57
CA THR A 106 1.01 -6.19 3.33
C THR A 106 2.18 -6.27 2.36
N VAL A 107 1.88 -6.12 1.06
CA VAL A 107 2.86 -5.82 0.01
C VAL A 107 2.39 -4.63 -0.80
N GLU A 108 3.23 -3.60 -0.93
CA GLU A 108 2.88 -2.28 -1.44
C GLU A 108 3.99 -1.70 -2.31
N ASP A 109 3.63 -0.81 -3.24
CA ASP A 109 4.60 -0.07 -4.07
C ASP A 109 4.14 1.39 -4.31
N PRO A 110 4.61 2.29 -3.46
CA PRO A 110 5.30 2.10 -2.18
C PRO A 110 4.34 2.01 -0.98
N ILE A 111 4.89 1.78 0.23
CA ILE A 111 4.17 1.96 1.50
C ILE A 111 3.86 3.45 1.66
N GLU A 112 2.57 3.81 1.72
CA GLU A 112 2.13 5.20 1.87
C GLU A 112 2.21 5.67 3.33
N TYR A 113 1.71 4.86 4.26
CA TYR A 113 1.72 5.13 5.70
C TYR A 113 2.21 3.90 6.45
N GLN A 114 2.97 4.11 7.51
CA GLN A 114 3.35 3.04 8.41
C GLN A 114 2.27 2.88 9.48
N ILE A 115 1.82 1.64 9.69
CA ILE A 115 0.86 1.28 10.73
C ILE A 115 1.58 0.38 11.72
N GLU A 116 1.62 0.78 12.98
CA GLU A 116 2.17 -0.03 14.05
C GLU A 116 1.40 -1.36 14.16
N GLY A 117 2.10 -2.46 14.37
CA GLY A 117 1.51 -3.80 14.46
C GLY A 117 1.31 -4.51 13.12
N ILE A 118 1.47 -3.85 11.97
CA ILE A 118 1.34 -4.44 10.64
C ILE A 118 2.71 -4.66 10.00
N ASN A 119 2.94 -5.86 9.46
CA ASN A 119 4.14 -6.19 8.72
C ASN A 119 4.02 -5.71 7.27
N GLN A 120 4.58 -4.56 6.95
CA GLN A 120 4.47 -3.95 5.63
C GLN A 120 5.73 -4.19 4.80
N ILE A 121 5.57 -4.82 3.65
CA ILE A 121 6.65 -5.11 2.69
C ILE A 121 6.55 -4.14 1.53
N GLN A 122 7.61 -3.39 1.27
CA GLN A 122 7.70 -2.60 0.06
C GLN A 122 8.27 -3.43 -1.07
N ALA A 123 7.54 -3.54 -2.18
CA ALA A 123 8.03 -4.15 -3.40
C ALA A 123 9.28 -3.41 -3.92
N LYS A 124 10.24 -4.17 -4.42
CA LYS A 124 11.50 -3.68 -5.00
C LYS A 124 11.85 -4.51 -6.23
N PRO A 125 11.18 -4.29 -7.37
CA PRO A 125 11.40 -5.09 -8.59
C PRO A 125 12.86 -5.10 -9.05
N GLN A 126 13.63 -4.04 -8.76
CA GLN A 126 15.04 -3.92 -9.13
C GLN A 126 15.92 -5.03 -8.54
N ILE A 127 15.50 -5.62 -7.42
CA ILE A 127 16.18 -6.74 -6.75
C ILE A 127 15.37 -8.03 -6.81
N GLY A 128 14.35 -8.11 -7.68
CA GLY A 128 13.51 -9.28 -7.85
C GLY A 128 12.40 -9.45 -6.79
N LEU A 129 12.21 -8.49 -5.90
CA LEU A 129 11.11 -8.50 -4.91
C LEU A 129 9.87 -7.81 -5.52
N ASP A 130 9.23 -8.44 -6.47
CA ASP A 130 7.93 -8.03 -7.01
C ASP A 130 6.75 -8.53 -6.16
N PHE A 131 5.52 -8.17 -6.54
CA PHE A 131 4.31 -8.56 -5.82
C PHE A 131 4.13 -10.08 -5.73
N ALA A 132 4.33 -10.79 -6.84
CA ALA A 132 4.16 -12.25 -6.87
C ALA A 132 5.21 -12.95 -5.99
N HIS A 133 6.48 -12.50 -6.03
CA HIS A 133 7.54 -13.05 -5.19
C HIS A 133 7.26 -12.78 -3.70
N ALA A 134 6.88 -11.56 -3.36
CA ALA A 134 6.53 -11.20 -1.98
C ALA A 134 5.36 -12.05 -1.47
N LEU A 135 4.27 -12.18 -2.26
CA LEU A 135 3.11 -12.99 -1.90
C LEU A 135 3.45 -14.46 -1.64
N ARG A 136 4.26 -15.08 -2.51
CA ARG A 136 4.73 -16.46 -2.26
C ARG A 136 5.45 -16.61 -0.93
N SER A 137 6.11 -15.56 -0.46
CA SER A 137 6.77 -15.57 0.83
C SER A 137 5.82 -15.27 1.98
N ILE A 138 4.88 -14.34 1.78
CA ILE A 138 3.87 -13.95 2.77
C ILE A 138 3.03 -15.15 3.22
N VAL A 139 2.54 -15.98 2.30
CA VAL A 139 1.70 -17.15 2.63
C VAL A 139 2.42 -18.20 3.48
N ARG A 140 3.74 -18.15 3.57
CA ARG A 140 4.54 -19.02 4.45
C ARG A 140 4.83 -18.39 5.82
N GLN A 141 4.34 -17.20 6.05
CA GLN A 141 4.52 -16.45 7.29
C GLN A 141 3.32 -16.58 8.23
N ASP A 142 2.37 -17.47 7.90
CA ASP A 142 1.18 -17.71 8.69
C ASP A 142 0.37 -16.42 8.97
N PRO A 143 -0.03 -15.67 7.93
CA PRO A 143 -0.83 -14.48 8.10
C PRO A 143 -2.32 -14.81 8.22
N ASP A 144 -3.07 -14.04 8.98
CA ASP A 144 -4.54 -14.07 8.96
C ASP A 144 -5.08 -13.19 7.82
N ILE A 145 -4.46 -12.04 7.64
CA ILE A 145 -4.87 -11.04 6.65
C ILE A 145 -3.69 -10.68 5.75
N ILE A 146 -3.94 -10.66 4.46
CA ILE A 146 -2.97 -10.26 3.43
C ILE A 146 -3.53 -9.07 2.66
N MET A 147 -2.83 -7.94 2.64
CA MET A 147 -3.19 -6.82 1.77
C MET A 147 -2.19 -6.71 0.62
N ILE A 148 -2.71 -6.61 -0.59
CA ILE A 148 -1.94 -6.43 -1.82
C ILE A 148 -2.27 -5.04 -2.36
N GLY A 149 -1.28 -4.16 -2.40
CA GLY A 149 -1.48 -2.77 -2.82
C GLY A 149 -2.02 -2.63 -4.24
N GLU A 150 -1.63 -3.54 -5.13
CA GLU A 150 -2.17 -3.64 -6.49
C GLU A 150 -1.92 -5.02 -7.11
N MET A 151 -2.76 -5.39 -8.07
CA MET A 151 -2.62 -6.62 -8.85
C MET A 151 -2.59 -6.25 -10.34
N ARG A 152 -1.42 -6.33 -10.96
CA ARG A 152 -1.22 -5.96 -12.38
C ARG A 152 -1.03 -7.16 -13.30
N ASP A 153 -0.72 -8.31 -12.74
CA ASP A 153 -0.38 -9.52 -13.49
C ASP A 153 -1.20 -10.72 -13.02
N LEU A 154 -1.28 -11.71 -13.90
CA LEU A 154 -2.06 -12.92 -13.67
C LEU A 154 -1.48 -13.79 -12.55
N GLU A 155 -0.17 -13.76 -12.35
CA GLU A 155 0.49 -14.56 -11.32
C GLU A 155 0.12 -14.06 -9.93
N THR A 156 0.22 -12.75 -9.69
CA THR A 156 -0.22 -12.10 -8.45
C THR A 156 -1.70 -12.40 -8.16
N CYS A 157 -2.58 -12.27 -9.18
CA CYS A 157 -4.00 -12.59 -9.04
C CYS A 157 -4.23 -14.06 -8.64
N LYS A 158 -3.54 -15.01 -9.26
CA LYS A 158 -3.68 -16.44 -8.93
C LYS A 158 -3.27 -16.74 -7.49
N ILE A 159 -2.16 -16.17 -7.03
CA ILE A 159 -1.68 -16.38 -5.65
C ILE A 159 -2.67 -15.76 -4.66
N ALA A 160 -3.20 -14.57 -4.94
CA ALA A 160 -4.20 -13.91 -4.10
C ALA A 160 -5.47 -14.76 -3.95
N ILE A 161 -6.02 -15.27 -5.07
CA ILE A 161 -7.19 -16.14 -5.06
C ILE A 161 -6.91 -17.43 -4.31
N GLN A 162 -5.75 -18.06 -4.55
CA GLN A 162 -5.36 -19.29 -3.85
C GLN A 162 -5.25 -19.04 -2.33
N SER A 163 -4.67 -17.93 -1.91
CA SER A 163 -4.58 -17.55 -0.51
C SER A 163 -5.95 -17.39 0.14
N ALA A 164 -6.88 -16.73 -0.56
CA ALA A 164 -8.26 -16.57 -0.08
C ALA A 164 -8.99 -17.93 0.06
N LEU A 165 -8.76 -18.86 -0.88
CA LEU A 165 -9.33 -20.21 -0.83
C LEU A 165 -8.72 -21.11 0.26
N THR A 166 -7.51 -20.78 0.69
CA THR A 166 -6.77 -21.58 1.71
C THR A 166 -6.87 -21.01 3.13
N GLY A 167 -7.76 -20.05 3.37
CA GLY A 167 -8.11 -19.61 4.72
C GLY A 167 -7.62 -18.23 5.12
N HIS A 168 -7.17 -17.40 4.18
CA HIS A 168 -6.72 -16.03 4.46
C HIS A 168 -7.77 -15.00 4.00
N LEU A 169 -7.90 -13.90 4.72
CA LEU A 169 -8.61 -12.73 4.22
C LEU A 169 -7.64 -11.88 3.37
N VAL A 170 -7.99 -11.66 2.09
CA VAL A 170 -7.13 -10.97 1.11
C VAL A 170 -7.81 -9.70 0.62
#